data_8d82d90337a1abdf3eed578bd23b23d9
#
_entry.id   8d82d90337a1abdf3eed578bd23b23d9
#
_cell.length_a   1.000
_cell.length_b   1.000
_cell.length_c   1.000
_cell.angle_alpha   90.00
_cell.angle_beta   90.00
_cell.angle_gamma   90.00
#
_symmetry.space_group_name_H-M   'P 1'
#
loop_
_entity.id
_entity.type
_entity.pdbx_description
1 polymer ?
#
loop_
_entity_poly.entity_id
_entity_poly.type
_entity_poly.pdbx_seq_one_letter_code
_entity_poly.pdbx_strand_id
1 'polypeptide(L)'
;MAKNLLKAGWAVRAFDLSELALTDVVAAGAVAAPSAAIAGEGADVVFSMLPAGEHVKSVMLGDAGVFSGLPAGTLVLDASTIDAPTARELHLAARDYGIDFMDTPVSGGVAAAQAGTLAFMCGGSAEAFIRAKEVLKALGSEEKIFHAGSDGAGQVAKAANNMLLAIHMIGTCEALAIGAANGLDPAVQSEIMKASSGNNWSLQVYNPWPGVMEGAPAGDDYKPGFMVDLMAKDLGLAIELAEQSSVDAGFGRRANAVYKALQAAGLGRDDFSIVMRSLIQSDDA
;
A
#
# COMPACT_ATOMS: atom_id res chain seq x y z
N MET A 1 -1.98 -12.33 1.06
CA MET A 1 -2.35 -12.52 -0.35
C MET A 1 -2.15 -13.97 -0.79
N ALA A 2 -0.97 -14.57 -0.76
CA ALA A 2 -0.74 -15.96 -1.21
C ALA A 2 -1.75 -16.98 -0.62
N LYS A 3 -2.06 -16.89 0.68
CA LYS A 3 -3.08 -17.75 1.30
C LYS A 3 -4.49 -17.58 0.70
N ASN A 4 -4.84 -16.39 0.23
CA ASN A 4 -6.15 -16.16 -0.39
C ASN A 4 -6.19 -16.72 -1.82
N LEU A 5 -5.08 -16.66 -2.56
CA LEU A 5 -4.96 -17.36 -3.85
C LEU A 5 -5.14 -18.88 -3.68
N LEU A 6 -4.48 -19.48 -2.68
CA LEU A 6 -4.66 -20.89 -2.35
C LEU A 6 -6.10 -21.24 -2.01
N LYS A 7 -6.78 -20.42 -1.18
CA LYS A 7 -8.21 -20.59 -0.85
C LYS A 7 -9.12 -20.48 -2.07
N ALA A 8 -8.74 -19.67 -3.05
CA ALA A 8 -9.47 -19.54 -4.32
C ALA A 8 -9.16 -20.67 -5.32
N GLY A 9 -8.33 -21.65 -4.95
CA GLY A 9 -8.00 -22.81 -5.79
C GLY A 9 -6.80 -22.64 -6.72
N TRP A 10 -6.06 -21.53 -6.60
CA TRP A 10 -4.83 -21.34 -7.37
C TRP A 10 -3.70 -22.22 -6.81
N ALA A 11 -2.92 -22.87 -7.69
CA ALA A 11 -1.66 -23.46 -7.30
C ALA A 11 -0.60 -22.36 -7.14
N VAL A 12 0.01 -22.27 -5.96
CA VAL A 12 0.95 -21.19 -5.63
C VAL A 12 2.33 -21.75 -5.39
N ARG A 13 3.32 -21.25 -6.13
CA ARG A 13 4.73 -21.33 -5.79
C ARG A 13 5.16 -20.00 -5.18
N ALA A 14 5.88 -20.05 -4.07
CA ALA A 14 6.24 -18.87 -3.31
C ALA A 14 7.75 -18.78 -3.10
N PHE A 15 8.27 -17.59 -3.18
CA PHE A 15 9.61 -17.20 -2.76
C PHE A 15 9.54 -15.97 -1.87
N ASP A 16 10.24 -15.98 -0.76
CA ASP A 16 10.44 -14.84 0.13
C ASP A 16 11.82 -14.97 0.79
N LEU A 17 12.48 -13.85 1.06
CA LEU A 17 13.74 -13.83 1.81
C LEU A 17 13.53 -14.12 3.31
N SER A 18 12.30 -13.93 3.81
CA SER A 18 11.90 -14.30 5.16
C SER A 18 11.49 -15.77 5.21
N GLU A 19 12.33 -16.61 5.81
CA GLU A 19 12.01 -18.02 6.03
C GLU A 19 10.70 -18.22 6.81
N LEU A 20 10.41 -17.31 7.77
CA LEU A 20 9.18 -17.36 8.56
C LEU A 20 7.95 -17.13 7.66
N ALA A 21 8.00 -16.10 6.81
CA ALA A 21 6.91 -15.80 5.87
C ALA A 21 6.70 -16.96 4.88
N LEU A 22 7.79 -17.53 4.36
CA LEU A 22 7.74 -18.67 3.43
C LEU A 22 7.13 -19.90 4.11
N THR A 23 7.59 -20.24 5.32
CA THR A 23 7.06 -21.37 6.11
C THR A 23 5.55 -21.24 6.35
N ASP A 24 5.08 -20.04 6.66
CA ASP A 24 3.66 -19.76 6.91
C ASP A 24 2.78 -19.97 5.67
N VAL A 25 3.30 -19.64 4.48
CA VAL A 25 2.57 -19.86 3.21
C VAL A 25 2.61 -21.32 2.78
N VAL A 26 3.75 -21.98 2.99
CA VAL A 26 3.92 -23.43 2.71
C VAL A 26 2.99 -24.25 3.60
N ALA A 27 2.87 -23.90 4.88
CA ALA A 27 1.91 -24.56 5.78
C ALA A 27 0.45 -24.40 5.32
N ALA A 28 0.15 -23.36 4.52
CA ALA A 28 -1.17 -23.15 3.92
C ALA A 28 -1.35 -23.86 2.56
N GLY A 29 -0.32 -24.56 2.05
CA GLY A 29 -0.39 -25.37 0.82
C GLY A 29 0.40 -24.83 -0.39
N ALA A 30 1.20 -23.78 -0.23
CA ALA A 30 2.10 -23.33 -1.28
C ALA A 30 3.33 -24.23 -1.40
N VAL A 31 3.97 -24.22 -2.57
CA VAL A 31 5.26 -24.88 -2.80
C VAL A 31 6.36 -23.82 -2.70
N ALA A 32 7.34 -24.04 -1.83
CA ALA A 32 8.50 -23.16 -1.74
C ALA A 32 9.37 -23.28 -3.00
N ALA A 33 9.85 -22.14 -3.49
CA ALA A 33 10.84 -22.07 -4.56
C ALA A 33 12.17 -21.52 -4.01
N PRO A 34 13.33 -21.96 -4.55
CA PRO A 34 14.63 -21.51 -4.08
C PRO A 34 15.01 -20.09 -4.54
N SER A 35 14.29 -19.54 -5.54
CA SER A 35 14.49 -18.19 -6.05
C SER A 35 13.20 -17.64 -6.67
N ALA A 36 13.14 -16.31 -6.87
CA ALA A 36 12.04 -15.66 -7.56
C ALA A 36 11.89 -16.16 -9.03
N ALA A 37 13.01 -16.35 -9.73
CA ALA A 37 13.00 -16.87 -11.10
C ALA A 37 12.36 -18.28 -11.15
N ILE A 38 12.77 -19.19 -10.27
CA ILE A 38 12.19 -20.56 -10.19
C ILE A 38 10.72 -20.51 -9.75
N ALA A 39 10.33 -19.58 -8.89
CA ALA A 39 8.91 -19.39 -8.55
C ALA A 39 8.07 -19.01 -9.77
N GLY A 40 8.62 -18.20 -10.68
CA GLY A 40 7.97 -17.76 -11.90
C GLY A 40 7.97 -18.77 -13.05
N GLU A 41 8.90 -19.72 -13.08
CA GLU A 41 9.10 -20.65 -14.21
C GLU A 41 7.82 -21.42 -14.57
N GLY A 42 7.31 -21.23 -15.80
CA GLY A 42 6.09 -21.86 -16.30
C GLY A 42 4.81 -21.44 -15.55
N ALA A 43 4.83 -20.31 -14.86
CA ALA A 43 3.62 -19.78 -14.23
C ALA A 43 2.71 -19.08 -15.27
N ASP A 44 1.40 -19.21 -15.13
CA ASP A 44 0.43 -18.45 -15.91
C ASP A 44 0.39 -16.98 -15.47
N VAL A 45 0.61 -16.75 -14.16
CA VAL A 45 0.62 -15.43 -13.55
C VAL A 45 1.74 -15.35 -12.52
N VAL A 46 2.52 -14.28 -12.55
CA VAL A 46 3.48 -13.91 -11.51
C VAL A 46 2.89 -12.75 -10.71
N PHE A 47 2.92 -12.86 -9.39
CA PHE A 47 2.46 -11.82 -8.48
C PHE A 47 3.61 -11.40 -7.55
N SER A 48 3.98 -10.13 -7.55
CA SER A 48 5.04 -9.59 -6.69
C SER A 48 4.52 -8.51 -5.74
N MET A 49 5.15 -8.44 -4.56
CA MET A 49 4.96 -7.35 -3.61
C MET A 49 6.26 -7.16 -2.82
N LEU A 50 6.99 -6.12 -3.14
CA LEU A 50 8.35 -5.86 -2.68
C LEU A 50 8.46 -4.46 -2.05
N PRO A 51 9.50 -4.20 -1.21
CA PRO A 51 9.58 -2.98 -0.43
C PRO A 51 9.78 -1.69 -1.25
N ALA A 52 10.54 -1.76 -2.37
CA ALA A 52 10.94 -0.58 -3.15
C ALA A 52 11.19 -0.92 -4.62
N GLY A 53 11.24 0.12 -5.48
CA GLY A 53 11.42 -0.03 -6.93
C GLY A 53 12.73 -0.73 -7.31
N GLU A 54 13.82 -0.47 -6.60
CA GLU A 54 15.10 -1.16 -6.81
C GLU A 54 15.00 -2.68 -6.62
N HIS A 55 14.22 -3.13 -5.63
CA HIS A 55 13.97 -4.55 -5.41
C HIS A 55 13.12 -5.15 -6.54
N VAL A 56 12.09 -4.42 -7.00
CA VAL A 56 11.26 -4.88 -8.13
C VAL A 56 12.11 -4.99 -9.39
N LYS A 57 12.92 -3.98 -9.70
CA LYS A 57 13.84 -4.02 -10.84
C LYS A 57 14.83 -5.18 -10.74
N SER A 58 15.46 -5.37 -9.59
CA SER A 58 16.41 -6.46 -9.36
C SER A 58 15.76 -7.83 -9.55
N VAL A 59 14.55 -8.04 -9.03
CA VAL A 59 13.83 -9.30 -9.13
C VAL A 59 13.33 -9.55 -10.56
N MET A 60 12.87 -8.51 -11.27
CA MET A 60 12.31 -8.68 -12.62
C MET A 60 13.39 -8.71 -13.71
N LEU A 61 14.42 -7.87 -13.61
CA LEU A 61 15.41 -7.59 -14.68
C LEU A 61 16.85 -7.98 -14.33
N GLY A 62 17.17 -8.43 -13.10
CA GLY A 62 18.52 -8.82 -12.71
C GLY A 62 19.08 -10.00 -13.54
N ASP A 63 20.35 -10.37 -13.32
CA ASP A 63 21.04 -11.44 -14.07
C ASP A 63 20.29 -12.78 -14.10
N ALA A 64 19.54 -13.08 -13.03
CA ALA A 64 18.60 -14.21 -12.94
C ALA A 64 17.18 -13.69 -12.78
N GLY A 65 16.85 -12.62 -13.51
CA GLY A 65 15.55 -11.95 -13.40
C GLY A 65 14.39 -12.81 -13.87
N VAL A 66 13.25 -12.59 -13.25
CA VAL A 66 12.04 -13.36 -13.51
C VAL A 66 11.62 -13.28 -14.99
N PHE A 67 11.70 -12.09 -15.62
CA PHE A 67 11.26 -11.92 -17.02
C PHE A 67 11.96 -12.84 -18.00
N SER A 68 13.27 -13.10 -17.82
CA SER A 68 14.06 -13.90 -18.75
C SER A 68 13.63 -15.38 -18.80
N GLY A 69 12.97 -15.88 -17.75
CA GLY A 69 12.51 -17.25 -17.64
C GLY A 69 11.01 -17.46 -17.92
N LEU A 70 10.26 -16.38 -18.20
CA LEU A 70 8.83 -16.47 -18.43
C LEU A 70 8.47 -16.73 -19.90
N PRO A 71 7.46 -17.58 -20.17
CA PRO A 71 6.87 -17.68 -21.51
C PRO A 71 6.26 -16.35 -21.98
N ALA A 72 6.33 -16.08 -23.28
CA ALA A 72 5.58 -14.96 -23.86
C ALA A 72 4.07 -15.08 -23.55
N GLY A 73 3.44 -13.96 -23.24
CA GLY A 73 2.04 -13.89 -22.83
C GLY A 73 1.80 -14.15 -21.35
N THR A 74 2.83 -14.42 -20.53
CA THR A 74 2.69 -14.49 -19.08
C THR A 74 2.22 -13.14 -18.53
N LEU A 75 1.27 -13.17 -17.59
CA LEU A 75 0.80 -11.98 -16.88
C LEU A 75 1.63 -11.75 -15.61
N VAL A 76 2.22 -10.57 -15.47
CA VAL A 76 2.95 -10.17 -14.24
C VAL A 76 2.22 -9.02 -13.57
N LEU A 77 1.85 -9.21 -12.30
CA LEU A 77 1.14 -8.25 -11.45
C LEU A 77 2.08 -7.81 -10.33
N ASP A 78 2.54 -6.56 -10.36
CA ASP A 78 3.34 -6.01 -9.27
C ASP A 78 2.49 -5.14 -8.35
N ALA A 79 2.25 -5.64 -7.13
CA ALA A 79 1.48 -4.95 -6.10
C ALA A 79 2.33 -4.04 -5.20
N SER A 80 3.61 -3.88 -5.51
CA SER A 80 4.54 -3.01 -4.78
C SER A 80 4.12 -1.54 -4.93
N THR A 81 4.41 -0.72 -3.91
CA THR A 81 4.29 0.73 -4.02
C THR A 81 5.66 1.32 -4.35
N ILE A 82 5.83 1.72 -5.60
CA ILE A 82 7.08 2.23 -6.19
C ILE A 82 6.83 3.53 -6.94
N ASP A 83 7.87 4.17 -7.42
CA ASP A 83 7.73 5.36 -8.28
C ASP A 83 7.17 5.01 -9.68
N ALA A 84 6.40 5.93 -10.24
CA ALA A 84 5.75 5.71 -11.54
C ALA A 84 6.76 5.59 -12.72
N PRO A 85 7.90 6.32 -12.75
CA PRO A 85 8.96 6.09 -13.74
C PRO A 85 9.49 4.66 -13.73
N THR A 86 9.82 4.10 -12.56
CA THR A 86 10.28 2.70 -12.44
C THR A 86 9.20 1.72 -12.93
N ALA A 87 7.93 1.94 -12.59
CA ALA A 87 6.85 1.10 -13.11
C ALA A 87 6.78 1.15 -14.64
N ARG A 88 6.87 2.33 -15.26
CA ARG A 88 6.89 2.49 -16.73
C ARG A 88 8.10 1.82 -17.39
N GLU A 89 9.26 1.89 -16.76
CA GLU A 89 10.47 1.19 -17.23
C GLU A 89 10.23 -0.33 -17.24
N LEU A 90 9.62 -0.88 -16.19
CA LEU A 90 9.28 -2.30 -16.11
C LEU A 90 8.25 -2.71 -17.17
N HIS A 91 7.24 -1.89 -17.43
CA HIS A 91 6.29 -2.11 -18.53
C HIS A 91 6.99 -2.16 -19.89
N LEU A 92 7.91 -1.22 -20.14
CA LEU A 92 8.67 -1.20 -21.39
C LEU A 92 9.54 -2.46 -21.54
N ALA A 93 10.30 -2.79 -20.50
CA ALA A 93 11.14 -3.99 -20.50
C ALA A 93 10.33 -5.27 -20.68
N ALA A 94 9.18 -5.40 -20.01
CA ALA A 94 8.31 -6.57 -20.12
C ALA A 94 7.87 -6.84 -21.57
N ARG A 95 7.63 -5.78 -22.37
CA ARG A 95 7.28 -5.92 -23.79
C ARG A 95 8.38 -6.57 -24.63
N ASP A 96 9.67 -6.32 -24.29
CA ASP A 96 10.80 -6.92 -24.99
C ASP A 96 10.85 -8.44 -24.77
N TYR A 97 10.27 -8.91 -23.66
CA TYR A 97 10.10 -10.35 -23.35
C TYR A 97 8.74 -10.91 -23.79
N GLY A 98 7.87 -10.08 -24.37
CA GLY A 98 6.51 -10.48 -24.72
C GLY A 98 5.60 -10.74 -23.51
N ILE A 99 5.86 -10.11 -22.38
CA ILE A 99 5.14 -10.25 -21.10
C ILE A 99 4.11 -9.15 -20.94
N ASP A 100 2.94 -9.50 -20.43
CA ASP A 100 1.90 -8.56 -20.01
C ASP A 100 2.16 -8.12 -18.56
N PHE A 101 2.80 -6.96 -18.36
CA PHE A 101 3.06 -6.40 -17.04
C PHE A 101 1.97 -5.41 -16.63
N MET A 102 1.59 -5.43 -15.34
CA MET A 102 0.72 -4.45 -14.73
C MET A 102 1.28 -3.99 -13.37
N ASP A 103 1.31 -2.69 -13.14
CA ASP A 103 1.47 -2.12 -11.81
C ASP A 103 0.12 -2.11 -11.10
N THR A 104 0.02 -2.83 -9.99
CA THR A 104 -1.24 -3.09 -9.28
C THR A 104 -1.14 -2.79 -7.78
N PRO A 105 -0.63 -1.60 -7.38
CA PRO A 105 -0.53 -1.26 -5.97
C PRO A 105 -1.88 -1.32 -5.25
N VAL A 106 -1.81 -1.58 -3.95
CA VAL A 106 -2.98 -1.92 -3.12
C VAL A 106 -3.26 -0.89 -2.04
N SER A 107 -4.51 -0.87 -1.58
CA SER A 107 -4.94 -0.14 -0.40
C SER A 107 -5.84 -1.02 0.48
N GLY A 108 -5.76 -0.85 1.82
CA GLY A 108 -6.57 -1.60 2.80
C GLY A 108 -5.76 -2.18 3.96
N GLY A 109 -4.42 -2.16 3.88
CA GLY A 109 -3.53 -2.64 4.94
C GLY A 109 -3.58 -4.17 5.14
N VAL A 110 -2.99 -4.62 6.25
CA VAL A 110 -2.86 -6.06 6.57
C VAL A 110 -4.22 -6.72 6.78
N ALA A 111 -5.16 -6.04 7.43
CA ALA A 111 -6.49 -6.59 7.69
C ALA A 111 -7.26 -6.89 6.39
N ALA A 112 -7.28 -5.96 5.44
CA ALA A 112 -7.91 -6.18 4.14
C ALA A 112 -7.18 -7.26 3.32
N ALA A 113 -5.84 -7.33 3.41
CA ALA A 113 -5.04 -8.37 2.76
C ALA A 113 -5.37 -9.77 3.31
N GLN A 114 -5.62 -9.90 4.62
CA GLN A 114 -6.06 -11.14 5.25
C GLN A 114 -7.48 -11.51 4.85
N ALA A 115 -8.37 -10.52 4.85
CA ALA A 115 -9.79 -10.72 4.50
C ALA A 115 -10.04 -10.93 3.00
N GLY A 116 -9.08 -10.64 2.11
CA GLY A 116 -9.29 -10.67 0.66
C GLY A 116 -10.18 -9.51 0.17
N THR A 117 -10.07 -8.34 0.79
CA THR A 117 -10.92 -7.16 0.51
C THR A 117 -10.10 -5.92 0.11
N LEU A 118 -8.87 -6.12 -0.39
CA LEU A 118 -8.01 -5.05 -0.85
C LEU A 118 -8.66 -4.26 -2.00
N ALA A 119 -8.33 -2.97 -2.06
CA ALA A 119 -8.52 -2.18 -3.26
C ALA A 119 -7.25 -2.26 -4.13
N PHE A 120 -7.41 -2.45 -5.43
CA PHE A 120 -6.35 -2.51 -6.42
C PHE A 120 -6.45 -1.34 -7.38
N MET A 121 -5.34 -0.68 -7.65
CA MET A 121 -5.20 0.41 -8.62
C MET A 121 -4.31 -0.10 -9.76
N CYS A 122 -4.92 -0.53 -10.87
CA CYS A 122 -4.21 -1.26 -11.91
C CYS A 122 -3.83 -0.33 -13.08
N GLY A 123 -2.53 -0.19 -13.35
CA GLY A 123 -2.00 0.46 -14.56
C GLY A 123 -1.51 -0.59 -15.55
N GLY A 124 -1.78 -0.36 -16.85
CA GLY A 124 -1.40 -1.25 -17.94
C GLY A 124 -2.47 -1.34 -19.03
N SER A 125 -2.33 -2.29 -19.96
CA SER A 125 -3.29 -2.45 -21.06
C SER A 125 -4.68 -2.93 -20.58
N ALA A 126 -5.71 -2.61 -21.33
CA ALA A 126 -7.08 -3.06 -21.03
C ALA A 126 -7.21 -4.59 -21.10
N GLU A 127 -6.49 -5.22 -22.03
CA GLU A 127 -6.46 -6.65 -22.22
C GLU A 127 -5.81 -7.36 -21.02
N ALA A 128 -4.65 -6.85 -20.55
CA ALA A 128 -4.00 -7.36 -19.35
C ALA A 128 -4.88 -7.16 -18.11
N PHE A 129 -5.59 -6.03 -18.00
CA PHE A 129 -6.51 -5.76 -16.90
C PHE A 129 -7.67 -6.77 -16.82
N ILE A 130 -8.27 -7.16 -17.95
CA ILE A 130 -9.33 -8.17 -17.97
C ILE A 130 -8.81 -9.49 -17.39
N ARG A 131 -7.61 -9.91 -17.75
CA ARG A 131 -6.95 -11.14 -17.23
C ARG A 131 -6.58 -10.98 -15.76
N ALA A 132 -6.02 -9.82 -15.38
CA ALA A 132 -5.64 -9.52 -14.00
C ALA A 132 -6.83 -9.60 -13.06
N LYS A 133 -7.99 -9.08 -13.47
CA LYS A 133 -9.21 -9.06 -12.66
C LYS A 133 -9.61 -10.45 -12.16
N GLU A 134 -9.40 -11.50 -12.95
CA GLU A 134 -9.74 -12.87 -12.55
C GLU A 134 -8.89 -13.36 -11.36
N VAL A 135 -7.63 -12.95 -11.30
CA VAL A 135 -6.72 -13.25 -10.19
C VAL A 135 -7.00 -12.36 -8.99
N LEU A 136 -7.17 -11.06 -9.25
CA LEU A 136 -7.31 -10.05 -8.22
C LEU A 136 -8.60 -10.19 -7.41
N LYS A 137 -9.67 -10.78 -7.96
CA LYS A 137 -10.90 -11.13 -7.23
C LYS A 137 -10.67 -12.07 -6.04
N ALA A 138 -9.60 -12.86 -6.05
CA ALA A 138 -9.22 -13.68 -4.91
C ALA A 138 -8.58 -12.88 -3.77
N LEU A 139 -8.13 -11.66 -4.05
CA LEU A 139 -7.32 -10.82 -3.16
C LEU A 139 -8.02 -9.55 -2.72
N GLY A 140 -8.99 -9.10 -3.50
CA GLY A 140 -9.72 -7.84 -3.30
C GLY A 140 -11.20 -7.94 -3.59
N SER A 141 -11.94 -6.94 -3.13
CA SER A 141 -13.35 -6.79 -3.49
C SER A 141 -13.48 -6.40 -4.95
N GLU A 142 -14.35 -7.07 -5.70
CA GLU A 142 -14.48 -6.86 -7.16
C GLU A 142 -14.80 -5.41 -7.52
N GLU A 143 -15.61 -4.73 -6.73
CA GLU A 143 -15.98 -3.32 -6.89
C GLU A 143 -14.82 -2.35 -6.55
N LYS A 144 -13.72 -2.86 -5.98
CA LYS A 144 -12.52 -2.09 -5.62
C LYS A 144 -11.30 -2.43 -6.49
N ILE A 145 -11.51 -3.12 -7.60
CA ILE A 145 -10.47 -3.41 -8.59
C ILE A 145 -10.63 -2.42 -9.74
N PHE A 146 -9.78 -1.40 -9.77
CA PHE A 146 -9.89 -0.27 -10.70
C PHE A 146 -8.83 -0.35 -11.79
N HIS A 147 -9.22 -0.17 -13.06
CA HIS A 147 -8.29 0.14 -14.13
C HIS A 147 -7.99 1.64 -14.10
N ALA A 148 -6.83 2.01 -13.58
CA ALA A 148 -6.43 3.41 -13.40
C ALA A 148 -5.97 4.07 -14.71
N GLY A 149 -5.61 3.29 -15.71
CA GLY A 149 -5.14 3.77 -17.01
C GLY A 149 -3.93 2.98 -17.54
N SER A 150 -3.12 3.61 -18.38
CA SER A 150 -1.94 3.01 -18.99
C SER A 150 -0.80 2.78 -17.97
N ASP A 151 0.38 2.41 -18.47
CA ASP A 151 1.60 2.08 -17.73
C ASP A 151 1.93 3.08 -16.62
N GLY A 152 2.07 2.59 -15.39
CA GLY A 152 2.37 3.38 -14.20
C GLY A 152 1.19 4.17 -13.64
N ALA A 153 -0.01 4.08 -14.24
CA ALA A 153 -1.19 4.81 -13.75
C ALA A 153 -1.65 4.31 -12.38
N GLY A 154 -1.44 3.04 -12.04
CA GLY A 154 -1.70 2.49 -10.72
C GLY A 154 -0.83 3.17 -9.65
N GLN A 155 0.47 3.34 -9.92
CA GLN A 155 1.39 4.01 -9.01
C GLN A 155 1.04 5.50 -8.84
N VAL A 156 0.65 6.18 -9.92
CA VAL A 156 0.16 7.56 -9.85
C VAL A 156 -1.07 7.66 -8.94
N ALA A 157 -2.05 6.77 -9.14
CA ALA A 157 -3.25 6.74 -8.32
C ALA A 157 -2.92 6.45 -6.85
N LYS A 158 -2.01 5.50 -6.59
CA LYS A 158 -1.57 5.15 -5.24
C LYS A 158 -0.86 6.30 -4.54
N ALA A 159 0.08 6.97 -5.20
CA ALA A 159 0.82 8.09 -4.64
C ALA A 159 -0.13 9.26 -4.27
N ALA A 160 -1.03 9.63 -5.17
CA ALA A 160 -2.02 10.68 -4.93
C ALA A 160 -2.96 10.31 -3.78
N ASN A 161 -3.45 9.06 -3.72
CA ASN A 161 -4.30 8.58 -2.64
C ASN A 161 -3.60 8.64 -1.29
N ASN A 162 -2.35 8.19 -1.20
CA ASN A 162 -1.64 8.13 0.09
C ASN A 162 -1.20 9.51 0.57
N MET A 163 -0.90 10.45 -0.36
CA MET A 163 -0.71 11.85 0.00
C MET A 163 -1.99 12.43 0.63
N LEU A 164 -3.15 12.20 0.03
CA LEU A 164 -4.42 12.68 0.57
C LEU A 164 -4.74 12.02 1.92
N LEU A 165 -4.47 10.71 2.09
CA LEU A 165 -4.63 10.00 3.35
C LEU A 165 -3.80 10.63 4.47
N ALA A 166 -2.54 10.97 4.20
CA ALA A 166 -1.66 11.61 5.18
C ALA A 166 -2.19 12.98 5.61
N ILE A 167 -2.66 13.79 4.66
CA ILE A 167 -3.27 15.10 4.93
C ILE A 167 -4.55 14.95 5.78
N HIS A 168 -5.39 13.98 5.45
CA HIS A 168 -6.60 13.67 6.22
C HIS A 168 -6.25 13.24 7.65
N MET A 169 -5.26 12.39 7.85
CA MET A 169 -4.84 11.94 9.18
C MET A 169 -4.34 13.13 10.02
N ILE A 170 -3.44 13.95 9.49
CA ILE A 170 -2.91 15.12 10.21
C ILE A 170 -4.04 16.08 10.54
N GLY A 171 -4.87 16.45 9.55
CA GLY A 171 -6.00 17.37 9.77
C GLY A 171 -7.02 16.84 10.78
N THR A 172 -7.27 15.52 10.78
CA THR A 172 -8.14 14.87 11.77
C THR A 172 -7.54 14.96 13.17
N CYS A 173 -6.24 14.70 13.32
CA CYS A 173 -5.54 14.82 14.59
C CYS A 173 -5.59 16.25 15.13
N GLU A 174 -5.26 17.23 14.30
CA GLU A 174 -5.31 18.66 14.68
C GLU A 174 -6.73 19.08 15.10
N ALA A 175 -7.75 18.70 14.33
CA ALA A 175 -9.14 19.03 14.64
C ALA A 175 -9.60 18.44 15.98
N LEU A 176 -9.30 17.15 16.24
CA LEU A 176 -9.64 16.50 17.50
C LEU A 176 -8.90 17.13 18.68
N ALA A 177 -7.61 17.44 18.52
CA ALA A 177 -6.81 18.10 19.57
C ALA A 177 -7.34 19.50 19.91
N ILE A 178 -7.69 20.30 18.90
CA ILE A 178 -8.30 21.63 19.11
C ILE A 178 -9.61 21.52 19.89
N GLY A 179 -10.48 20.58 19.53
CA GLY A 179 -11.74 20.39 20.23
C GLY A 179 -11.56 19.97 21.68
N ALA A 180 -10.69 18.99 21.92
CA ALA A 180 -10.40 18.50 23.27
C ALA A 180 -9.80 19.62 24.15
N ALA A 181 -8.87 20.42 23.62
CA ALA A 181 -8.30 21.57 24.30
C ALA A 181 -9.34 22.66 24.65
N ASN A 182 -10.49 22.66 23.97
CA ASN A 182 -11.60 23.55 24.23
C ASN A 182 -12.79 22.89 24.96
N GLY A 183 -12.57 21.70 25.54
CA GLY A 183 -13.54 21.00 26.39
C GLY A 183 -14.55 20.13 25.65
N LEU A 184 -14.37 19.88 24.35
CA LEU A 184 -15.19 18.89 23.64
C LEU A 184 -14.72 17.47 23.95
N ASP A 185 -15.64 16.57 24.16
CA ASP A 185 -15.35 15.15 24.20
C ASP A 185 -14.94 14.65 22.81
N PRO A 186 -13.76 14.00 22.65
CA PRO A 186 -13.27 13.55 21.35
C PRO A 186 -14.18 12.54 20.65
N ALA A 187 -14.92 11.71 21.38
CA ALA A 187 -15.87 10.77 20.80
C ALA A 187 -17.07 11.54 20.21
N VAL A 188 -17.62 12.50 20.96
CA VAL A 188 -18.72 13.36 20.48
C VAL A 188 -18.28 14.18 19.28
N GLN A 189 -17.08 14.77 19.32
CA GLN A 189 -16.55 15.54 18.21
C GLN A 189 -16.35 14.67 16.96
N SER A 190 -15.87 13.42 17.13
CA SER A 190 -15.73 12.47 16.02
C SER A 190 -17.07 12.21 15.33
N GLU A 191 -18.15 12.01 16.09
CA GLU A 191 -19.48 11.79 15.52
C GLU A 191 -20.01 13.05 14.80
N ILE A 192 -19.78 14.23 15.35
CA ILE A 192 -20.12 15.51 14.67
C ILE A 192 -19.38 15.62 13.33
N MET A 193 -18.08 15.35 13.32
CA MET A 193 -17.27 15.44 12.09
C MET A 193 -17.67 14.37 11.06
N LYS A 194 -17.98 13.14 11.50
CA LYS A 194 -18.50 12.07 10.62
C LYS A 194 -19.81 12.45 9.95
N ALA A 195 -20.70 13.15 10.67
CA ALA A 195 -22.01 13.60 10.17
C ALA A 195 -21.94 14.90 9.37
N SER A 196 -20.76 15.52 9.27
CA SER A 196 -20.57 16.86 8.70
C SER A 196 -19.55 16.84 7.55
N SER A 197 -19.22 18.02 7.00
CA SER A 197 -18.28 18.19 5.89
C SER A 197 -16.83 17.82 6.20
N GLY A 198 -16.45 17.62 7.46
CA GLY A 198 -15.14 17.15 7.89
C GLY A 198 -14.96 15.63 7.77
N ASN A 199 -15.98 14.92 7.30
CA ASN A 199 -15.95 13.46 7.20
C ASN A 199 -14.82 12.96 6.27
N ASN A 200 -14.10 11.94 6.73
CA ASN A 200 -13.02 11.31 5.97
C ASN A 200 -12.75 9.88 6.48
N TRP A 201 -11.90 9.13 5.75
CA TRP A 201 -11.59 7.76 6.06
C TRP A 201 -10.97 7.56 7.47
N SER A 202 -10.10 8.49 7.91
CA SER A 202 -9.46 8.40 9.23
C SER A 202 -10.49 8.45 10.36
N LEU A 203 -11.50 9.31 10.24
CA LEU A 203 -12.59 9.36 11.20
C LEU A 203 -13.48 8.11 11.19
N GLN A 204 -13.78 7.57 10.01
CA GLN A 204 -14.75 6.50 9.85
C GLN A 204 -14.24 5.13 10.30
N VAL A 205 -12.96 4.82 10.03
CA VAL A 205 -12.42 3.46 10.19
C VAL A 205 -11.04 3.40 10.84
N TYR A 206 -10.45 4.55 11.18
CA TYR A 206 -9.06 4.60 11.67
C TYR A 206 -8.83 5.77 12.63
N ASN A 207 -9.78 6.03 13.54
CA ASN A 207 -9.75 7.20 14.40
C ASN A 207 -8.44 7.26 15.22
N PRO A 208 -7.69 8.39 15.14
CA PRO A 208 -6.39 8.51 15.79
C PRO A 208 -6.45 8.80 17.28
N TRP A 209 -7.62 9.12 17.84
CA TRP A 209 -7.75 9.43 19.28
C TRP A 209 -7.87 8.13 20.08
N PRO A 210 -7.04 7.93 21.14
CA PRO A 210 -7.09 6.72 21.98
C PRO A 210 -8.48 6.50 22.60
N GLY A 211 -8.99 5.26 22.47
CA GLY A 211 -10.25 4.86 23.08
C GLY A 211 -11.53 5.28 22.37
N VAL A 212 -11.47 6.08 21.30
CA VAL A 212 -12.67 6.53 20.55
C VAL A 212 -13.17 5.43 19.59
N MET A 213 -12.27 4.63 19.05
CA MET A 213 -12.62 3.58 18.09
C MET A 213 -11.99 2.25 18.49
N GLU A 214 -12.83 1.22 18.69
CA GLU A 214 -12.34 -0.14 18.93
C GLU A 214 -11.60 -0.68 17.69
N GLY A 215 -10.47 -1.37 17.91
CA GLY A 215 -9.67 -1.95 16.83
C GLY A 215 -8.81 -0.97 16.03
N ALA A 216 -8.92 0.34 16.27
CA ALA A 216 -7.97 1.31 15.71
C ALA A 216 -6.64 1.24 16.44
N PRO A 217 -5.48 1.42 15.75
CA PRO A 217 -4.14 1.38 16.36
C PRO A 217 -3.96 2.35 17.54
N ALA A 218 -4.66 3.47 17.55
CA ALA A 218 -4.66 4.42 18.66
C ALA A 218 -5.12 3.80 19.98
N GLY A 219 -5.96 2.77 19.96
CA GLY A 219 -6.41 2.03 21.15
C GLY A 219 -5.41 0.97 21.64
N ASP A 220 -4.37 0.64 20.86
CA ASP A 220 -3.33 -0.35 21.19
C ASP A 220 -1.93 0.28 21.06
N ASP A 221 -1.75 1.42 21.71
CA ASP A 221 -0.49 2.16 21.79
C ASP A 221 0.17 2.42 20.41
N TYR A 222 -0.65 2.65 19.40
CA TYR A 222 -0.24 2.88 18.01
C TYR A 222 0.62 1.76 17.41
N LYS A 223 0.36 0.50 17.80
CA LYS A 223 0.95 -0.66 17.14
C LYS A 223 0.67 -0.64 15.64
N PRO A 224 1.65 -1.00 14.79
CA PRO A 224 1.58 -0.69 13.37
C PRO A 224 0.49 -1.49 12.64
N GLY A 225 -0.48 -0.78 12.10
CA GLY A 225 -1.31 -1.21 10.96
C GLY A 225 -0.71 -0.72 9.64
N PHE A 226 -0.27 0.55 9.61
CA PHE A 226 0.48 1.17 8.52
C PHE A 226 1.59 2.07 9.11
N MET A 227 2.85 1.67 8.95
CA MET A 227 3.98 2.31 9.62
C MET A 227 4.25 3.73 9.14
N VAL A 228 4.74 4.59 10.03
CA VAL A 228 5.27 5.93 9.74
C VAL A 228 6.31 5.87 8.61
N ASP A 229 7.22 4.89 8.63
CA ASP A 229 8.24 4.72 7.58
C ASP A 229 7.63 4.53 6.19
N LEU A 230 6.57 3.75 6.10
CA LEU A 230 5.85 3.51 4.83
C LEU A 230 5.09 4.76 4.38
N MET A 231 4.46 5.48 5.32
CA MET A 231 3.78 6.74 4.98
C MET A 231 4.77 7.80 4.50
N ALA A 232 5.91 7.95 5.14
CA ALA A 232 6.95 8.91 4.73
C ALA A 232 7.54 8.55 3.34
N LYS A 233 7.75 7.25 3.07
CA LYS A 233 8.15 6.75 1.74
C LYS A 233 7.10 7.12 0.69
N ASP A 234 5.84 6.80 0.93
CA ASP A 234 4.75 7.03 -0.02
C ASP A 234 4.52 8.52 -0.29
N LEU A 235 4.67 9.38 0.74
CA LEU A 235 4.67 10.83 0.57
C LEU A 235 5.86 11.32 -0.27
N GLY A 236 7.05 10.73 -0.12
CA GLY A 236 8.21 11.01 -0.97
C GLY A 236 7.87 10.77 -2.43
N LEU A 237 7.32 9.59 -2.77
CA LEU A 237 6.89 9.24 -4.13
C LEU A 237 5.85 10.23 -4.69
N ALA A 238 4.90 10.67 -3.85
CA ALA A 238 3.88 11.63 -4.28
C ALA A 238 4.47 13.01 -4.57
N ILE A 239 5.46 13.46 -3.79
CA ILE A 239 6.13 14.75 -3.99
C ILE A 239 7.00 14.72 -5.25
N GLU A 240 7.78 13.65 -5.46
CA GLU A 240 8.55 13.46 -6.68
C GLU A 240 7.65 13.49 -7.92
N LEU A 241 6.50 12.83 -7.86
CA LEU A 241 5.50 12.84 -8.94
C LEU A 241 4.94 14.26 -9.17
N ALA A 242 4.65 15.01 -8.11
CA ALA A 242 4.17 16.39 -8.20
C ALA A 242 5.21 17.31 -8.84
N GLU A 243 6.49 17.15 -8.49
CA GLU A 243 7.61 17.90 -9.08
C GLU A 243 7.77 17.60 -10.57
N GLN A 244 7.73 16.33 -10.96
CA GLN A 244 7.79 15.89 -12.36
C GLN A 244 6.64 16.44 -13.20
N SER A 245 5.46 16.63 -12.61
CA SER A 245 4.29 17.19 -13.28
C SER A 245 4.10 18.70 -13.09
N SER A 246 5.05 19.38 -12.42
CA SER A 246 5.00 20.82 -12.12
C SER A 246 3.74 21.22 -11.32
N VAL A 247 3.24 20.33 -10.47
CA VAL A 247 2.12 20.60 -9.56
C VAL A 247 2.65 21.05 -8.21
N ASP A 248 2.18 22.19 -7.70
CA ASP A 248 2.50 22.63 -6.35
C ASP A 248 1.69 21.84 -5.29
N ALA A 249 2.31 20.82 -4.69
CA ALA A 249 1.72 20.02 -3.62
C ALA A 249 2.10 20.54 -2.22
N GLY A 250 1.81 21.79 -1.92
CA GLY A 250 2.22 22.46 -0.67
C GLY A 250 1.79 21.72 0.60
N PHE A 251 0.54 21.25 0.67
CA PHE A 251 0.06 20.44 1.81
C PHE A 251 0.71 19.06 1.87
N GLY A 252 0.95 18.42 0.71
CA GLY A 252 1.67 17.15 0.64
C GLY A 252 3.10 17.28 1.18
N ARG A 253 3.84 18.35 0.81
CA ARG A 253 5.18 18.64 1.35
C ARG A 253 5.16 18.86 2.86
N ARG A 254 4.14 19.56 3.37
CA ARG A 254 3.99 19.76 4.82
C ARG A 254 3.70 18.47 5.55
N ALA A 255 2.82 17.63 5.00
CA ALA A 255 2.55 16.30 5.55
C ALA A 255 3.81 15.43 5.57
N ASN A 256 4.60 15.42 4.48
CA ASN A 256 5.86 14.70 4.43
C ASN A 256 6.85 15.16 5.50
N ALA A 257 6.94 16.46 5.74
CA ALA A 257 7.81 17.00 6.80
C ALA A 257 7.39 16.51 8.19
N VAL A 258 6.08 16.39 8.48
CA VAL A 258 5.58 15.83 9.74
C VAL A 258 6.01 14.36 9.90
N TYR A 259 5.79 13.52 8.89
CA TYR A 259 6.16 12.10 8.98
C TYR A 259 7.68 11.89 9.01
N LYS A 260 8.48 12.69 8.32
CA LYS A 260 9.94 12.67 8.43
C LYS A 260 10.42 13.07 9.84
N ALA A 261 9.75 14.02 10.49
CA ALA A 261 10.06 14.38 11.87
C ALA A 261 9.77 13.22 12.84
N LEU A 262 8.64 12.50 12.65
CA LEU A 262 8.34 11.29 13.42
C LEU A 262 9.38 10.19 13.20
N GLN A 263 9.86 9.97 11.97
CA GLN A 263 10.96 9.04 11.68
C GLN A 263 12.23 9.44 12.43
N ALA A 264 12.60 10.72 12.37
CA ALA A 264 13.77 11.25 13.08
C ALA A 264 13.68 11.12 14.61
N ALA A 265 12.46 11.12 15.14
CA ALA A 265 12.19 10.87 16.57
C ALA A 265 12.20 9.37 16.93
N GLY A 266 12.51 8.46 16.00
CA GLY A 266 12.57 7.02 16.24
C GLY A 266 11.22 6.29 16.18
N LEU A 267 10.15 6.94 15.73
CA LEU A 267 8.79 6.42 15.66
C LEU A 267 8.47 5.76 14.31
N GLY A 268 9.49 5.44 13.52
CA GLY A 268 9.32 4.91 12.15
C GLY A 268 8.51 3.62 12.06
N ARG A 269 8.58 2.79 13.12
CA ARG A 269 7.87 1.50 13.19
C ARG A 269 6.49 1.57 13.81
N ASP A 270 6.11 2.70 14.37
CA ASP A 270 4.78 2.92 14.92
C ASP A 270 3.76 3.17 13.80
N ASP A 271 2.48 3.11 14.15
CA ASP A 271 1.41 3.42 13.21
C ASP A 271 1.41 4.89 12.81
N PHE A 272 1.07 5.19 11.55
CA PHE A 272 1.08 6.56 11.02
C PHE A 272 0.09 7.49 11.75
N SER A 273 -0.91 6.95 12.46
CA SER A 273 -1.85 7.72 13.28
C SER A 273 -1.21 8.26 14.58
N ILE A 274 0.04 7.87 14.91
CA ILE A 274 0.80 8.36 16.07
C ILE A 274 1.03 9.88 16.04
N VAL A 275 0.80 10.56 14.91
CA VAL A 275 0.73 12.03 14.85
C VAL A 275 -0.09 12.59 15.98
N MET A 276 -1.19 11.93 16.37
CA MET A 276 -2.05 12.33 17.46
C MET A 276 -1.30 12.48 18.79
N ARG A 277 -0.37 11.57 19.09
CA ARG A 277 0.38 11.58 20.36
C ARG A 277 1.17 12.88 20.56
N SER A 278 1.67 13.51 19.49
CA SER A 278 2.40 14.77 19.58
C SER A 278 1.51 15.99 19.83
N LEU A 279 0.20 15.84 19.66
CA LEU A 279 -0.80 16.91 19.81
C LEU A 279 -1.60 16.81 21.11
N ILE A 280 -1.67 15.61 21.70
CA ILE A 280 -2.25 15.40 23.02
C ILE A 280 -1.21 15.86 24.03
N GLN A 281 -1.45 16.93 24.77
CA GLN A 281 -0.61 17.32 25.89
C GLN A 281 -0.66 16.19 26.91
N SER A 282 0.49 15.63 27.25
CA SER A 282 0.61 14.76 28.42
C SER A 282 0.34 15.63 29.66
N ASP A 283 -0.73 15.36 30.37
CA ASP A 283 -1.03 15.97 31.69
C ASP A 283 -0.03 15.53 32.77
N ASP A 284 1.08 14.89 32.39
CA ASP A 284 2.19 14.46 33.24
C ASP A 284 3.50 15.17 32.82
N ALA A 285 3.69 16.40 33.30
CA ALA A 285 4.96 17.06 33.39
C ALA A 285 5.16 17.69 34.79
#